data_6d8d6ef4b242778de0d22788f7d2e669
#
_entry.id   6d8d6ef4b242778de0d22788f7d2e669
#
_cell.length_a   1.000
_cell.length_b   1.000
_cell.length_c   1.000
_cell.angle_alpha   90.00
_cell.angle_beta   90.00
_cell.angle_gamma   90.00
#
_symmetry.space_group_name_H-M   'P 1'
#
loop_
_entity.id
_entity.type
_entity.pdbx_description
1 polymer ?
#
loop_
_entity_poly.entity_id
_entity_poly.type
_entity_poly.pdbx_seq_one_letter_code
_entity_poly.pdbx_strand_id
1 'polypeptide(L)'
;ARAAHILDDIDALPKGFDTVLGDDTDFSGGQKQRLSIARAVLADAPILVLDEATAATDPDCEAEIQQALAALARGRTVLAIGHHAESVAGADVICVMENGGIAACGSSEELADQPYWARLSAGRAMEGATR
;
A
#
# COMPACT_ATOMS: atom_id res chain seq x y z
N ALA A 1 12.76 5.92 10.44
CA ALA A 1 12.15 7.12 9.88
C ALA A 1 12.76 7.50 8.52
N ARG A 2 14.10 7.59 8.39
CA ARG A 2 14.75 7.99 7.12
C ARG A 2 14.40 7.06 5.96
N ALA A 3 14.47 5.75 6.14
CA ALA A 3 14.12 4.76 5.11
C ALA A 3 12.66 4.77 4.66
N ALA A 4 11.79 5.43 5.40
CA ALA A 4 10.37 5.61 5.07
C ALA A 4 10.05 7.07 4.73
N HIS A 5 11.03 7.92 4.46
CA HIS A 5 10.88 9.32 4.08
C HIS A 5 9.96 10.15 5.00
N ILE A 6 9.98 9.87 6.33
CA ILE A 6 9.15 10.56 7.34
C ILE A 6 10.00 11.34 8.37
N LEU A 7 11.33 11.28 8.28
CA LEU A 7 12.19 11.90 9.29
C LEU A 7 12.02 13.41 9.35
N ASP A 8 12.05 14.07 8.20
CA ASP A 8 11.95 15.53 8.11
C ASP A 8 10.59 16.05 8.62
N ASP A 9 9.52 15.28 8.35
CA ASP A 9 8.19 15.59 8.89
C ASP A 9 8.16 15.47 10.43
N ILE A 10 8.84 14.47 10.99
CA ILE A 10 8.93 14.28 12.44
C ILE A 10 9.77 15.41 13.07
N ASP A 11 10.91 15.75 12.47
CA ASP A 11 11.81 16.79 12.97
C ASP A 11 11.17 18.19 12.91
N ALA A 12 10.21 18.40 12.02
CA ALA A 12 9.42 19.63 11.93
C ALA A 12 8.33 19.75 13.03
N LEU A 13 8.03 18.67 13.74
CA LEU A 13 7.07 18.71 14.85
C LEU A 13 7.63 19.44 16.08
N PRO A 14 6.78 20.09 16.90
CA PRO A 14 7.21 20.91 18.05
C PRO A 14 8.12 20.18 19.06
N LYS A 15 7.98 18.87 19.19
CA LYS A 15 8.77 18.02 20.09
C LYS A 15 9.42 16.84 19.35
N GLY A 16 9.52 16.90 18.02
CA GLY A 16 10.07 15.82 17.22
C GLY A 16 9.39 14.47 17.53
N PHE A 17 10.18 13.45 17.83
CA PHE A 17 9.70 12.10 18.19
C PHE A 17 8.87 12.03 19.48
N ASP A 18 8.97 13.01 20.36
CA ASP A 18 8.21 13.08 21.62
C ASP A 18 6.85 13.80 21.43
N THR A 19 6.52 14.19 20.23
CA THR A 19 5.23 14.82 19.93
C THR A 19 4.11 13.79 20.03
N VAL A 20 3.07 14.10 20.82
CA VAL A 20 1.85 13.33 20.86
C VAL A 20 0.95 13.81 19.72
N LEU A 21 0.62 12.90 18.80
CA LEU A 21 -0.31 13.17 17.72
C LEU A 21 -1.75 13.16 18.27
N GLY A 22 -2.55 14.12 17.90
CA GLY A 22 -3.93 14.29 18.37
C GLY A 22 -4.60 15.50 17.74
N ASP A 23 -5.62 16.06 18.40
CA ASP A 23 -6.54 17.07 17.86
C ASP A 23 -5.84 18.33 17.31
N ASP A 24 -4.71 18.76 17.91
CA ASP A 24 -3.99 19.98 17.51
C ASP A 24 -2.76 19.70 16.62
N THR A 25 -2.33 18.45 16.51
CA THR A 25 -1.14 18.07 15.74
C THR A 25 -1.37 16.70 15.15
N ASP A 26 -1.66 16.65 13.85
CA ASP A 26 -1.90 15.40 13.15
C ASP A 26 -1.12 15.35 11.82
N PHE A 27 -0.81 14.15 11.38
CA PHE A 27 -0.19 13.88 10.10
C PHE A 27 -1.24 13.78 8.98
N SER A 28 -0.85 14.20 7.78
CA SER A 28 -1.61 13.90 6.56
C SER A 28 -1.70 12.38 6.32
N GLY A 29 -2.60 11.94 5.46
CA GLY A 29 -2.75 10.52 5.11
C GLY A 29 -1.43 9.89 4.66
N GLY A 30 -0.69 10.56 3.77
CA GLY A 30 0.61 10.10 3.28
C GLY A 30 1.68 10.05 4.38
N GLN A 31 1.71 11.02 5.29
CA GLN A 31 2.62 11.03 6.44
C GLN A 31 2.32 9.89 7.41
N LYS A 32 1.04 9.63 7.70
CA LYS A 32 0.59 8.48 8.52
C LYS A 32 1.03 7.16 7.90
N GLN A 33 0.93 7.05 6.59
CA GLN A 33 1.34 5.86 5.86
C GLN A 33 2.86 5.66 5.91
N ARG A 34 3.66 6.70 5.66
CA ARG A 34 5.13 6.66 5.81
C ARG A 34 5.54 6.31 7.26
N LEU A 35 4.82 6.81 8.26
CA LEU A 35 5.05 6.43 9.65
C LEU A 35 4.76 4.93 9.88
N SER A 36 3.69 4.40 9.30
CA SER A 36 3.37 2.96 9.38
C SER A 36 4.44 2.10 8.72
N ILE A 37 4.98 2.53 7.57
CA ILE A 37 6.12 1.88 6.92
C ILE A 37 7.37 1.92 7.82
N ALA A 38 7.66 3.06 8.45
CA ALA A 38 8.78 3.17 9.38
C ALA A 38 8.67 2.20 10.56
N ARG A 39 7.46 1.99 11.09
CA ARG A 39 7.17 1.01 12.14
C ARG A 39 7.37 -0.42 11.65
N ALA A 40 6.92 -0.74 10.44
CA ALA A 40 7.12 -2.06 9.83
C ALA A 40 8.60 -2.37 9.58
N VAL A 41 9.39 -1.37 9.14
CA VAL A 41 10.85 -1.50 9.02
C VAL A 41 11.50 -1.83 10.36
N LEU A 42 11.07 -1.16 11.43
CA LEU A 42 11.61 -1.36 12.77
C LEU A 42 11.25 -2.74 13.34
N ALA A 43 10.06 -3.24 13.05
CA ALA A 43 9.59 -4.54 13.50
C ALA A 43 10.35 -5.72 12.86
N ASP A 44 10.95 -5.49 11.69
CA ASP A 44 11.77 -6.45 10.94
C ASP A 44 11.13 -7.86 10.77
N ALA A 45 9.82 -7.90 10.59
CA ALA A 45 9.07 -9.13 10.44
C ALA A 45 9.36 -9.81 9.09
N PRO A 46 9.46 -11.15 9.02
CA PRO A 46 9.71 -11.88 7.77
C PRO A 46 8.51 -11.89 6.81
N ILE A 47 7.31 -11.63 7.32
CA ILE A 47 6.07 -11.54 6.55
C ILE A 47 5.51 -10.12 6.70
N LEU A 48 5.22 -9.50 5.58
CA LEU A 48 4.65 -8.16 5.51
C LEU A 48 3.24 -8.24 4.91
N VAL A 49 2.28 -7.65 5.59
CA VAL A 49 0.91 -7.50 5.05
C VAL A 49 0.68 -6.04 4.69
N LEU A 50 0.35 -5.79 3.43
CA LEU A 50 0.04 -4.47 2.87
C LEU A 50 -1.45 -4.44 2.53
N ASP A 51 -2.23 -3.72 3.31
CA ASP A 51 -3.66 -3.54 3.08
C ASP A 51 -3.89 -2.15 2.48
N GLU A 52 -4.22 -2.13 1.18
CA GLU A 52 -4.45 -0.91 0.39
C GLU A 52 -3.36 0.17 0.58
N ALA A 53 -2.10 -0.26 0.66
CA ALA A 53 -0.98 0.58 1.07
C ALA A 53 -0.68 1.77 0.13
N THR A 54 -1.35 1.90 -1.01
CA THR A 54 -1.19 3.00 -1.97
C THR A 54 -2.48 3.78 -2.21
N ALA A 55 -3.57 3.44 -1.51
CA ALA A 55 -4.83 4.15 -1.64
C ALA A 55 -4.74 5.52 -0.93
N ALA A 56 -5.18 6.59 -1.61
CA ALA A 56 -5.37 7.93 -1.05
C ALA A 56 -4.10 8.75 -0.74
N THR A 57 -3.07 8.68 -1.58
CA THR A 57 -1.91 9.58 -1.49
C THR A 57 -1.87 10.57 -2.65
N ASP A 58 -1.36 11.77 -2.35
CA ASP A 58 -1.00 12.77 -3.35
C ASP A 58 0.05 12.16 -4.31
N PRO A 59 -0.03 12.39 -5.63
CA PRO A 59 0.91 11.84 -6.61
C PRO A 59 2.39 12.07 -6.27
N ASP A 60 2.72 13.20 -5.65
CA ASP A 60 4.09 13.51 -5.25
C ASP A 60 4.59 12.60 -4.10
N CYS A 61 3.69 12.18 -3.21
CA CYS A 61 3.99 11.27 -2.12
C CYS A 61 3.97 9.79 -2.53
N GLU A 62 3.25 9.46 -3.60
CA GLU A 62 3.08 8.08 -4.06
C GLU A 62 4.42 7.44 -4.44
N ALA A 63 5.28 8.16 -5.17
CA ALA A 63 6.59 7.67 -5.58
C ALA A 63 7.50 7.35 -4.37
N GLU A 64 7.50 8.19 -3.34
CA GLU A 64 8.27 7.96 -2.10
C GLU A 64 7.76 6.74 -1.34
N ILE A 65 6.44 6.58 -1.24
CA ILE A 65 5.80 5.44 -0.60
C ILE A 65 6.13 4.15 -1.36
N GLN A 66 6.04 4.14 -2.69
CA GLN A 66 6.40 2.99 -3.51
C GLN A 66 7.85 2.59 -3.34
N GLN A 67 8.78 3.54 -3.32
CA GLN A 67 10.20 3.27 -3.06
C GLN A 67 10.43 2.68 -1.66
N ALA A 68 9.78 3.22 -0.64
CA ALA A 68 9.88 2.73 0.73
C ALA A 68 9.31 1.31 0.87
N LEU A 69 8.16 1.03 0.24
CA LEU A 69 7.55 -0.30 0.20
C LEU A 69 8.43 -1.30 -0.55
N ALA A 70 8.98 -0.94 -1.71
CA ALA A 70 9.88 -1.79 -2.47
C ALA A 70 11.16 -2.12 -1.68
N ALA A 71 11.71 -1.16 -0.93
CA ALA A 71 12.85 -1.41 -0.05
C ALA A 71 12.49 -2.33 1.12
N LEU A 72 11.29 -2.15 1.71
CA LEU A 72 10.78 -2.97 2.80
C LEU A 72 10.50 -4.41 2.37
N ALA A 73 10.02 -4.62 1.15
CA ALA A 73 9.66 -5.93 0.59
C ALA A 73 10.87 -6.85 0.36
N ARG A 74 12.09 -6.29 0.18
CA ARG A 74 13.28 -7.07 -0.15
C ARG A 74 13.57 -8.15 0.88
N GLY A 75 13.65 -9.41 0.41
CA GLY A 75 13.97 -10.56 1.25
C GLY A 75 12.86 -10.99 2.21
N ARG A 76 11.63 -10.50 2.01
CA ARG A 76 10.45 -10.83 2.82
C ARG A 76 9.35 -11.44 1.97
N THR A 77 8.47 -12.19 2.61
CA THR A 77 7.20 -12.58 2.01
C THR A 77 6.22 -11.40 2.13
N VAL A 78 5.66 -10.95 1.03
CA VAL A 78 4.70 -9.85 1.01
C VAL A 78 3.33 -10.37 0.61
N LEU A 79 2.34 -10.11 1.44
CA LEU A 79 0.92 -10.29 1.13
C LEU A 79 0.32 -8.89 0.89
N ALA A 80 0.05 -8.56 -0.36
CA ALA A 80 -0.58 -7.30 -0.72
C ALA A 80 -2.07 -7.52 -1.00
N ILE A 81 -2.90 -6.66 -0.41
CA ILE A 81 -4.34 -6.60 -0.67
C ILE A 81 -4.60 -5.32 -1.47
N GLY A 82 -5.27 -5.48 -2.61
CA GLY A 82 -5.59 -4.36 -3.49
C GLY A 82 -6.80 -4.66 -4.34
N HIS A 83 -7.45 -3.62 -4.82
CA HIS A 83 -8.62 -3.69 -5.69
C HIS A 83 -8.35 -3.15 -7.10
N HIS A 84 -7.11 -2.76 -7.40
CA HIS A 84 -6.65 -2.34 -8.71
C HIS A 84 -5.59 -3.30 -9.25
N ALA A 85 -5.67 -3.65 -10.54
CA ALA A 85 -4.70 -4.53 -11.19
C ALA A 85 -3.27 -3.98 -11.11
N GLU A 86 -3.10 -2.67 -11.24
CA GLU A 86 -1.81 -1.98 -11.17
C GLU A 86 -1.11 -2.19 -9.81
N SER A 87 -1.87 -2.25 -8.72
CA SER A 87 -1.34 -2.43 -7.36
C SER A 87 -0.75 -3.82 -7.13
N VAL A 88 -1.15 -4.81 -7.92
CA VAL A 88 -0.77 -6.23 -7.74
C VAL A 88 -0.03 -6.81 -8.95
N ALA A 89 0.10 -6.08 -10.06
CA ALA A 89 0.70 -6.58 -11.30
C ALA A 89 2.15 -7.07 -11.13
N GLY A 90 2.87 -6.55 -10.16
CA GLY A 90 4.25 -6.95 -9.84
C GLY A 90 4.37 -8.12 -8.86
N ALA A 91 3.27 -8.74 -8.44
CA ALA A 91 3.31 -9.89 -7.54
C ALA A 91 3.67 -11.18 -8.28
N ASP A 92 4.41 -12.05 -7.60
CA ASP A 92 4.77 -13.38 -8.13
C ASP A 92 3.52 -14.27 -8.32
N VAL A 93 2.56 -14.14 -7.41
CA VAL A 93 1.27 -14.85 -7.45
C VAL A 93 0.14 -13.91 -7.06
N ILE A 94 -0.91 -13.88 -7.85
CA ILE A 94 -2.13 -13.13 -7.62
C ILE A 94 -3.27 -14.09 -7.35
N CYS A 95 -3.99 -13.92 -6.25
CA CYS A 95 -5.19 -14.67 -5.93
C CYS A 95 -6.41 -13.74 -6.03
N VAL A 96 -7.32 -14.04 -6.93
CA VAL A 96 -8.59 -13.32 -7.08
C VAL A 96 -9.61 -13.91 -6.13
N MET A 97 -10.22 -13.06 -5.31
CA MET A 97 -11.27 -13.49 -4.37
C MET A 97 -12.64 -13.01 -4.85
N GLU A 98 -13.61 -13.94 -4.88
CA GLU A 98 -15.02 -13.65 -5.16
C GLU A 98 -15.92 -14.43 -4.19
N ASN A 99 -16.96 -13.79 -3.70
CA ASN A 99 -17.95 -14.40 -2.79
C ASN A 99 -17.36 -15.14 -1.58
N GLY A 100 -16.25 -14.63 -1.03
CA GLY A 100 -15.57 -15.21 0.12
C GLY A 100 -14.68 -16.43 -0.19
N GLY A 101 -14.45 -16.74 -1.46
CA GLY A 101 -13.58 -17.83 -1.92
C GLY A 101 -12.54 -17.36 -2.92
N ILE A 102 -11.52 -18.20 -3.15
CA ILE A 102 -10.52 -17.96 -4.20
C ILE A 102 -11.14 -18.43 -5.53
N ALA A 103 -11.37 -17.47 -6.45
CA ALA A 103 -11.91 -17.74 -7.78
C ALA A 103 -10.79 -18.15 -8.75
N ALA A 104 -9.59 -17.58 -8.62
CA ALA A 104 -8.42 -17.92 -9.42
C ALA A 104 -7.13 -17.55 -8.71
N CYS A 105 -6.03 -18.23 -9.08
CA CYS A 105 -4.68 -17.91 -8.67
C CYS A 105 -3.72 -18.10 -9.85
N GLY A 106 -2.76 -17.19 -10.00
CA GLY A 106 -1.76 -17.29 -11.06
C GLY A 106 -0.93 -16.01 -11.15
N SER A 107 -0.04 -15.95 -12.13
CA SER A 107 0.68 -14.73 -12.48
C SER A 107 -0.24 -13.72 -13.16
N SER A 108 0.20 -12.46 -13.28
CA SER A 108 -0.55 -11.44 -14.02
C SER A 108 -0.77 -11.83 -15.49
N GLU A 109 0.17 -12.53 -16.11
CA GLU A 109 0.08 -13.01 -17.48
C GLU A 109 -0.99 -14.11 -17.63
N GLU A 110 -1.02 -15.08 -16.70
CA GLU A 110 -2.01 -16.16 -16.68
C GLU A 110 -3.43 -15.67 -16.43
N LEU A 111 -3.57 -14.58 -15.70
CA LEU A 111 -4.87 -13.98 -15.35
C LEU A 111 -5.35 -12.93 -16.36
N ALA A 112 -4.48 -12.45 -17.27
CA ALA A 112 -4.76 -11.32 -18.17
C ALA A 112 -6.02 -11.53 -19.04
N ASP A 113 -6.26 -12.75 -19.51
CA ASP A 113 -7.40 -13.10 -20.37
C ASP A 113 -8.69 -13.41 -19.59
N GLN A 114 -8.66 -13.33 -18.26
CA GLN A 114 -9.80 -13.67 -17.43
C GLN A 114 -10.75 -12.48 -17.22
N PRO A 115 -12.07 -12.69 -17.17
CA PRO A 115 -13.06 -11.62 -17.02
C PRO A 115 -12.88 -10.75 -15.77
N TYR A 116 -12.39 -11.32 -14.67
CA TYR A 116 -12.15 -10.59 -13.43
C TYR A 116 -10.91 -9.69 -13.51
N TRP A 117 -9.90 -10.06 -14.33
CA TRP A 117 -8.75 -9.20 -14.56
C TRP A 117 -9.15 -7.92 -15.30
N ALA A 118 -10.02 -8.04 -16.30
CA ALA A 118 -10.58 -6.89 -17.01
C ALA A 118 -11.37 -5.96 -16.05
N ARG A 119 -12.10 -6.54 -15.08
CA ARG A 119 -12.81 -5.75 -14.04
C ARG A 119 -11.84 -5.03 -13.09
N LEU A 120 -10.77 -5.69 -12.65
CA LEU A 120 -9.72 -5.09 -11.82
C LEU A 120 -8.95 -3.98 -12.56
N SER A 121 -8.70 -4.18 -13.85
CA SER A 121 -8.03 -3.18 -14.70
C SER A 121 -8.95 -1.99 -15.04
N ALA A 122 -10.27 -2.21 -15.09
CA ALA A 122 -11.28 -1.17 -15.33
C ALA A 122 -11.66 -0.38 -14.05
N GLY A 123 -11.00 -0.61 -12.94
CA GLY A 123 -11.35 -0.14 -11.58
C GLY A 123 -11.57 1.36 -11.37
N ARG A 124 -11.42 2.19 -12.39
CA ARG A 124 -11.92 3.57 -12.41
C ARG A 124 -13.39 3.70 -12.79
N ALA A 125 -14.04 2.64 -13.28
CA ALA A 125 -15.40 2.72 -13.82
C ALA A 125 -16.50 2.34 -12.82
N MET A 126 -16.20 1.77 -11.65
CA MET A 126 -17.21 1.24 -10.74
C MET A 126 -17.56 2.12 -9.54
N GLU A 127 -16.81 3.19 -9.25
CA GLU A 127 -17.20 4.16 -8.21
C GLU A 127 -18.33 5.12 -8.61
N GLY A 128 -18.77 5.08 -9.87
CA GLY A 128 -19.82 5.97 -10.42
C GLY A 128 -21.23 5.36 -10.52
N ALA A 129 -21.44 4.09 -10.20
CA ALA A 129 -22.69 3.38 -10.52
C ALA A 129 -23.56 2.98 -9.31
N THR A 130 -23.46 3.72 -8.20
CA THR A 130 -24.45 3.56 -7.13
C THR A 130 -25.07 4.92 -6.81
N ARG A 131 -26.12 5.27 -7.55
CA ARG A 131 -27.18 6.21 -7.17
C ARG A 131 -28.52 5.54 -7.34
#